data_2ba87efc546f6d4666d1d7fa329f15da
#
_entry.id   2ba87efc546f6d4666d1d7fa329f15da
#
_cell.length_a   1.000
_cell.length_b   1.000
_cell.length_c   1.000
_cell.angle_alpha   90.00
_cell.angle_beta   90.00
_cell.angle_gamma   90.00
#
_symmetry.space_group_name_H-M   'P 1'
#
loop_
_entity.id
_entity.type
_entity.pdbx_description
1 polymer ?
#
loop_
_entity_poly.entity_id
_entity_poly.type
_entity_poly.pdbx_seq_one_letter_code
_entity_poly.pdbx_strand_id
1 'polypeptide(L)'
;MTTKTHRKSRLHGAVARYRDARRSLHTPASPQSRYGLDWMNFFVADVQTGFGTFVAFYLALRGWSVSDVGFMLTAGTLAAVVSQIPGGALTDAVRWKRGLIAAGIVMIGVAALILALAPSYVLVLSASLLQGTSGGIITPAIGAISLGLVGRRAMSLRTGRNNRFAAAGHAATAAVMGLVGSYFELGTIFIVVAGLCIPALIALTFIRPDEIDYARARNAGTGKQTPEIGRVRDLLKNHRLVLFTGALMLFQLADASMLPLIGEDLAKTKVIGSSVWMSGLIIIPQIVVAVFAPWVGYHCEKRGRKPLLLIGFAAEPIRAALLAFSNDYVFLVIGQLLSGITGAIIGVLTVLVVTDLTAGTGRFNLAQGTVGAMSGIAASISTLATGFLFQGIGTTAGFLAITGVATAATVLIAMFVSETKPADYGE
;
A
#
# COMPACT_ATOMS: atom_id res chain seq x y z
N MET A 1 -2.66 -64.63 9.50
CA MET A 1 -1.60 -63.74 10.00
C MET A 1 -1.21 -62.56 9.01
N THR A 2 -1.92 -62.42 7.92
CA THR A 2 -1.58 -61.51 6.78
C THR A 2 -2.22 -60.10 6.81
N THR A 3 -3.25 -59.89 7.62
CA THR A 3 -4.00 -58.59 7.65
C THR A 3 -3.38 -57.51 8.54
N LYS A 4 -2.56 -57.86 9.53
CA LYS A 4 -1.92 -56.88 10.46
C LYS A 4 -0.71 -56.19 9.84
N THR A 5 0.00 -56.81 8.93
CA THR A 5 1.19 -56.26 8.24
C THR A 5 0.82 -55.20 7.20
N HIS A 6 -0.28 -55.40 6.46
CA HIS A 6 -0.74 -54.39 5.48
C HIS A 6 -1.27 -53.09 6.11
N ARG A 7 -1.85 -53.19 7.31
CA ARG A 7 -2.36 -51.98 8.02
C ARG A 7 -1.22 -51.14 8.60
N LYS A 8 -0.13 -51.80 9.09
CA LYS A 8 1.08 -51.09 9.56
C LYS A 8 1.83 -50.36 8.43
N SER A 9 1.93 -50.97 7.23
CA SER A 9 2.59 -50.35 6.08
C SER A 9 1.84 -49.12 5.55
N ARG A 10 0.50 -49.17 5.54
CA ARG A 10 -0.33 -48.02 5.15
C ARG A 10 -0.26 -46.85 6.17
N LEU A 11 -0.18 -47.16 7.46
CA LEU A 11 0.02 -46.16 8.51
C LEU A 11 1.41 -45.50 8.43
N HIS A 12 2.48 -46.28 8.19
CA HIS A 12 3.81 -45.73 8.00
C HIS A 12 3.93 -44.88 6.76
N GLY A 13 3.28 -45.26 5.64
CA GLY A 13 3.22 -44.47 4.42
C GLY A 13 2.37 -43.18 4.57
N ALA A 14 1.33 -43.19 5.40
CA ALA A 14 0.55 -42.02 5.73
C ALA A 14 1.29 -41.05 6.66
N VAL A 15 2.00 -41.56 7.66
CA VAL A 15 2.83 -40.79 8.59
C VAL A 15 4.05 -40.20 7.85
N ALA A 16 4.67 -40.97 6.94
CA ALA A 16 5.77 -40.45 6.10
C ALA A 16 5.28 -39.32 5.20
N ARG A 17 4.15 -39.49 4.49
CA ARG A 17 3.52 -38.43 3.68
C ARG A 17 3.10 -37.22 4.51
N TYR A 18 2.60 -37.41 5.72
CA TYR A 18 2.29 -36.33 6.65
C TYR A 18 3.54 -35.61 7.15
N ARG A 19 4.63 -36.34 7.40
CA ARG A 19 5.91 -35.78 7.80
C ARG A 19 6.59 -35.02 6.64
N ASP A 20 6.49 -35.52 5.41
CA ASP A 20 7.02 -34.87 4.21
C ASP A 20 6.16 -33.67 3.82
N ALA A 21 4.82 -33.76 3.93
CA ALA A 21 3.93 -32.60 3.80
C ALA A 21 4.21 -31.54 4.89
N ARG A 22 4.52 -31.94 6.11
CA ARG A 22 4.89 -31.04 7.20
C ARG A 22 6.27 -30.44 7.03
N ARG A 23 7.23 -31.14 6.41
CA ARG A 23 8.55 -30.60 6.03
C ARG A 23 8.45 -29.64 4.84
N SER A 24 7.61 -29.91 3.85
CA SER A 24 7.33 -28.98 2.75
C SER A 24 6.61 -27.71 3.22
N LEU A 25 5.85 -27.78 4.31
CA LEU A 25 5.18 -26.63 4.96
C LEU A 25 6.18 -25.70 5.68
N HIS A 26 7.44 -26.08 5.86
CA HIS A 26 8.43 -25.35 6.66
C HIS A 26 9.72 -25.01 5.89
N THR A 27 9.78 -25.23 4.58
CA THR A 27 10.91 -24.72 3.79
C THR A 27 10.81 -23.20 3.73
N PRO A 28 11.76 -22.47 4.31
CA PRO A 28 11.78 -21.02 4.17
C PRO A 28 11.91 -20.66 2.70
N ALA A 29 11.15 -19.66 2.24
CA ALA A 29 11.25 -19.17 0.87
C ALA A 29 12.72 -18.96 0.47
N SER A 30 13.09 -19.41 -0.73
CA SER A 30 14.46 -19.32 -1.22
C SER A 30 14.97 -17.87 -1.20
N PRO A 31 16.28 -17.64 -1.09
CA PRO A 31 16.86 -16.31 -1.25
C PRO A 31 16.41 -15.66 -2.57
N GLN A 32 16.33 -16.45 -3.65
CA GLN A 32 15.89 -15.99 -4.96
C GLN A 32 14.49 -15.39 -4.93
N SER A 33 13.49 -16.09 -4.39
CA SER A 33 12.12 -15.57 -4.27
C SER A 33 12.03 -14.36 -3.34
N ARG A 34 12.84 -14.33 -2.27
CA ARG A 34 12.90 -13.17 -1.37
C ARG A 34 13.46 -11.93 -2.04
N TYR A 35 14.56 -12.06 -2.79
CA TYR A 35 15.14 -10.95 -3.56
C TYR A 35 14.25 -10.53 -4.73
N GLY A 36 13.61 -11.50 -5.43
CA GLY A 36 12.62 -11.19 -6.46
C GLY A 36 11.49 -10.34 -5.92
N LEU A 37 10.96 -10.68 -4.74
CA LEU A 37 9.91 -9.91 -4.09
C LEU A 37 10.38 -8.52 -3.62
N ASP A 38 11.64 -8.38 -3.17
CA ASP A 38 12.23 -7.10 -2.80
C ASP A 38 12.28 -6.14 -3.98
N TRP A 39 12.93 -6.56 -5.06
CA TRP A 39 13.09 -5.74 -6.26
C TRP A 39 11.77 -5.50 -6.98
N MET A 40 10.85 -6.47 -6.95
CA MET A 40 9.50 -6.25 -7.46
C MET A 40 8.79 -5.13 -6.68
N ASN A 41 8.86 -5.11 -5.35
CA ASN A 41 8.27 -4.00 -4.56
C ASN A 41 8.92 -2.66 -4.89
N PHE A 42 10.24 -2.62 -5.11
CA PHE A 42 10.95 -1.42 -5.51
C PHE A 42 10.42 -0.88 -6.85
N PHE A 43 10.45 -1.69 -7.90
CA PHE A 43 10.05 -1.25 -9.24
C PHE A 43 8.54 -1.00 -9.37
N VAL A 44 7.69 -1.79 -8.70
CA VAL A 44 6.24 -1.54 -8.70
C VAL A 44 5.91 -0.21 -8.03
N ALA A 45 6.54 0.10 -6.90
CA ALA A 45 6.36 1.40 -6.24
C ALA A 45 6.83 2.55 -7.14
N ASP A 46 7.96 2.38 -7.82
CA ASP A 46 8.53 3.31 -8.77
C ASP A 46 7.52 3.63 -9.91
N VAL A 47 7.04 2.63 -10.62
CA VAL A 47 6.12 2.85 -11.75
C VAL A 47 4.74 3.37 -11.33
N GLN A 48 4.25 3.06 -10.13
CA GLN A 48 2.98 3.57 -9.62
C GLN A 48 3.05 5.07 -9.29
N THR A 49 4.17 5.54 -8.75
CA THR A 49 4.35 6.95 -8.34
C THR A 49 4.51 7.88 -9.54
N GLY A 50 5.07 7.38 -10.65
CA GLY A 50 5.34 8.18 -11.85
C GLY A 50 4.12 8.80 -12.54
N PHE A 51 2.89 8.44 -12.13
CA PHE A 51 1.66 8.98 -12.71
C PHE A 51 1.21 10.27 -11.99
N GLY A 52 0.35 10.26 -11.11
CA GLY A 52 -0.19 11.32 -10.25
C GLY A 52 0.12 12.76 -10.67
N THR A 53 1.02 13.39 -9.96
CA THR A 53 1.39 14.82 -10.13
C THR A 53 1.97 15.13 -11.50
N PHE A 54 2.72 14.21 -12.10
CA PHE A 54 3.34 14.42 -13.40
C PHE A 54 2.33 14.42 -14.55
N VAL A 55 1.28 13.60 -14.47
CA VAL A 55 0.18 13.61 -15.46
C VAL A 55 -0.53 14.95 -15.46
N ALA A 56 -0.85 15.49 -14.28
CA ALA A 56 -1.51 16.79 -14.17
C ALA A 56 -0.69 17.90 -14.83
N PHE A 57 0.61 17.95 -14.51
CA PHE A 57 1.52 18.95 -15.04
C PHE A 57 1.71 18.80 -16.56
N TYR A 58 1.88 17.58 -17.04
CA TYR A 58 2.01 17.28 -18.47
C TYR A 58 0.79 17.70 -19.30
N LEU A 59 -0.41 17.39 -18.83
CA LEU A 59 -1.66 17.75 -19.52
C LEU A 59 -1.87 19.28 -19.51
N ALA A 60 -1.58 19.93 -18.37
CA ALA A 60 -1.66 21.40 -18.27
C ALA A 60 -0.75 22.10 -19.26
N LEU A 61 0.50 21.65 -19.45
CA LEU A 61 1.42 22.17 -20.45
C LEU A 61 0.97 21.94 -21.90
N ARG A 62 0.14 20.94 -22.14
CA ARG A 62 -0.49 20.68 -23.43
C ARG A 62 -1.79 21.47 -23.67
N GLY A 63 -2.09 22.41 -22.77
CA GLY A 63 -3.23 23.32 -22.91
C GLY A 63 -4.57 22.71 -22.50
N TRP A 64 -4.57 21.59 -21.75
CA TRP A 64 -5.80 21.02 -21.21
C TRP A 64 -6.39 21.91 -20.13
N SER A 65 -7.72 22.01 -20.10
CA SER A 65 -8.40 22.78 -19.06
C SER A 65 -8.18 22.15 -17.68
N VAL A 66 -8.21 22.97 -16.63
CA VAL A 66 -8.10 22.50 -15.24
C VAL A 66 -9.20 21.48 -14.90
N SER A 67 -10.39 21.67 -15.46
CA SER A 67 -11.52 20.75 -15.30
C SER A 67 -11.27 19.38 -15.96
N ASP A 68 -10.70 19.37 -17.16
CA ASP A 68 -10.39 18.10 -17.86
C ASP A 68 -9.30 17.31 -17.12
N VAL A 69 -8.23 18.00 -16.69
CA VAL A 69 -7.17 17.39 -15.87
C VAL A 69 -7.76 16.82 -14.57
N GLY A 70 -8.58 17.62 -13.88
CA GLY A 70 -9.25 17.18 -12.65
C GLY A 70 -10.14 15.96 -12.87
N PHE A 71 -10.88 15.93 -13.98
CA PHE A 71 -11.71 14.78 -14.34
C PHE A 71 -10.87 13.52 -14.56
N MET A 72 -9.75 13.61 -15.31
CA MET A 72 -8.87 12.48 -15.57
C MET A 72 -8.26 11.89 -14.28
N LEU A 73 -7.79 12.75 -13.38
CA LEU A 73 -7.23 12.31 -12.10
C LEU A 73 -8.30 11.68 -11.20
N THR A 74 -9.50 12.26 -11.18
CA THR A 74 -10.63 11.72 -10.43
C THR A 74 -11.05 10.37 -10.95
N ALA A 75 -11.15 10.20 -12.27
CA ALA A 75 -11.48 8.93 -12.90
C ALA A 75 -10.46 7.83 -12.54
N GLY A 76 -9.16 8.14 -12.57
CA GLY A 76 -8.10 7.23 -12.14
C GLY A 76 -8.20 6.84 -10.66
N THR A 77 -8.41 7.81 -9.79
CA THR A 77 -8.59 7.57 -8.35
C THR A 77 -9.84 6.72 -8.06
N LEU A 78 -10.95 7.02 -8.73
CA LEU A 78 -12.18 6.24 -8.59
C LEU A 78 -11.98 4.80 -9.07
N ALA A 79 -11.32 4.62 -10.20
CA ALA A 79 -10.96 3.29 -10.72
C ALA A 79 -10.09 2.51 -9.71
N ALA A 80 -9.12 3.17 -9.06
CA ALA A 80 -8.30 2.57 -8.02
C ALA A 80 -9.14 2.10 -6.83
N VAL A 81 -10.01 2.97 -6.30
CA VAL A 81 -10.88 2.65 -5.15
C VAL A 81 -11.86 1.51 -5.48
N VAL A 82 -12.54 1.60 -6.62
CA VAL A 82 -13.54 0.60 -7.05
C VAL A 82 -12.89 -0.76 -7.32
N SER A 83 -11.69 -0.79 -7.88
CA SER A 83 -10.99 -2.04 -8.23
C SER A 83 -10.38 -2.76 -7.02
N GLN A 84 -10.18 -2.10 -5.87
CA GLN A 84 -9.52 -2.71 -4.71
C GLN A 84 -10.32 -3.88 -4.12
N ILE A 85 -11.63 -3.75 -3.99
CA ILE A 85 -12.49 -4.81 -3.45
C ILE A 85 -12.54 -6.02 -4.39
N PRO A 86 -12.90 -5.87 -5.69
CA PRO A 86 -12.87 -6.99 -6.63
C PRO A 86 -11.45 -7.53 -6.86
N GLY A 87 -10.43 -6.70 -6.85
CA GLY A 87 -9.02 -7.11 -6.94
C GLY A 87 -8.59 -7.99 -5.78
N GLY A 88 -8.98 -7.64 -4.55
CA GLY A 88 -8.78 -8.46 -3.36
C GLY A 88 -9.53 -9.79 -3.43
N ALA A 89 -10.81 -9.77 -3.82
CA ALA A 89 -11.62 -10.98 -3.99
C ALA A 89 -11.04 -11.91 -5.08
N LEU A 90 -10.64 -11.34 -6.21
CA LEU A 90 -9.98 -12.06 -7.32
C LEU A 90 -8.67 -12.69 -6.83
N THR A 91 -7.88 -11.95 -6.04
CA THR A 91 -6.64 -12.46 -5.48
C THR A 91 -6.87 -13.65 -4.54
N ASP A 92 -7.95 -13.67 -3.76
CA ASP A 92 -8.30 -14.84 -2.93
C ASP A 92 -8.78 -16.02 -3.79
N ALA A 93 -9.49 -15.77 -4.89
CA ALA A 93 -10.08 -16.80 -5.73
C ALA A 93 -9.07 -17.53 -6.64
N VAL A 94 -8.10 -16.82 -7.21
CA VAL A 94 -7.18 -17.39 -8.20
C VAL A 94 -5.86 -17.89 -7.58
N ARG A 95 -5.31 -18.97 -8.18
CA ARG A 95 -3.95 -19.44 -7.84
C ARG A 95 -2.85 -18.65 -8.55
N TRP A 96 -3.16 -18.02 -9.67
CA TRP A 96 -2.20 -17.33 -10.54
C TRP A 96 -1.86 -15.90 -10.04
N LYS A 97 -1.38 -15.80 -8.80
CA LYS A 97 -1.11 -14.49 -8.14
C LYS A 97 0.00 -13.69 -8.80
N ARG A 98 1.06 -14.35 -9.30
CA ARG A 98 2.11 -13.69 -10.07
C ARG A 98 1.57 -13.08 -11.37
N GLY A 99 0.66 -13.78 -12.04
CA GLY A 99 0.01 -13.28 -13.25
C GLY A 99 -0.86 -12.05 -13.00
N LEU A 100 -1.51 -11.94 -11.83
CA LEU A 100 -2.25 -10.72 -11.46
C LEU A 100 -1.30 -9.52 -11.34
N ILE A 101 -0.13 -9.70 -10.70
CA ILE A 101 0.88 -8.63 -10.62
C ILE A 101 1.41 -8.30 -12.02
N ALA A 102 1.73 -9.31 -12.85
CA ALA A 102 2.18 -9.09 -14.22
C ALA A 102 1.15 -8.32 -15.05
N ALA A 103 -0.13 -8.70 -14.97
CA ALA A 103 -1.21 -7.98 -15.65
C ALA A 103 -1.29 -6.52 -15.19
N GLY A 104 -1.21 -6.26 -13.88
CA GLY A 104 -1.19 -4.90 -13.34
C GLY A 104 0.02 -4.08 -13.82
N ILE A 105 1.23 -4.67 -13.86
CA ILE A 105 2.43 -3.99 -14.38
C ILE A 105 2.27 -3.68 -15.88
N VAL A 106 1.74 -4.61 -16.67
CA VAL A 106 1.46 -4.39 -18.10
C VAL A 106 0.43 -3.27 -18.28
N MET A 107 -0.64 -3.23 -17.45
CA MET A 107 -1.62 -2.15 -17.49
C MET A 107 -0.97 -0.78 -17.26
N ILE A 108 -0.05 -0.67 -16.30
CA ILE A 108 0.71 0.57 -16.05
C ILE A 108 1.60 0.91 -17.26
N GLY A 109 2.31 -0.06 -17.80
CA GLY A 109 3.18 0.15 -18.96
C GLY A 109 2.40 0.63 -20.19
N VAL A 110 1.24 0.02 -20.47
CA VAL A 110 0.34 0.45 -21.55
C VAL A 110 -0.19 1.86 -21.30
N ALA A 111 -0.62 2.16 -20.08
CA ALA A 111 -1.08 3.49 -19.71
C ALA A 111 0.02 4.55 -19.91
N ALA A 112 1.26 4.24 -19.51
CA ALA A 112 2.41 5.11 -19.72
C ALA A 112 2.70 5.34 -21.22
N LEU A 113 2.68 4.30 -22.05
CA LEU A 113 2.89 4.43 -23.48
C LEU A 113 1.78 5.25 -24.16
N ILE A 114 0.54 5.11 -23.75
CA ILE A 114 -0.57 5.94 -24.23
C ILE A 114 -0.29 7.42 -23.96
N LEU A 115 0.11 7.76 -22.74
CA LEU A 115 0.44 9.14 -22.35
C LEU A 115 1.65 9.70 -23.13
N ALA A 116 2.66 8.85 -23.39
CA ALA A 116 3.86 9.25 -24.11
C ALA A 116 3.58 9.52 -25.60
N LEU A 117 2.79 8.67 -26.26
CA LEU A 117 2.68 8.60 -27.72
C LEU A 117 1.45 9.32 -28.29
N ALA A 118 0.31 9.27 -27.61
CA ALA A 118 -0.95 9.74 -28.17
C ALA A 118 -1.94 10.27 -27.11
N PRO A 119 -1.69 11.44 -26.49
CA PRO A 119 -2.50 11.96 -25.40
C PRO A 119 -3.79 12.63 -25.88
N SER A 120 -4.68 11.86 -26.55
CA SER A 120 -6.05 12.31 -26.83
C SER A 120 -6.95 12.09 -25.60
N TYR A 121 -8.09 12.81 -25.52
CA TYR A 121 -9.00 12.78 -24.37
C TYR A 121 -9.39 11.34 -23.97
N VAL A 122 -9.87 10.55 -24.92
CA VAL A 122 -10.29 9.18 -24.69
C VAL A 122 -9.14 8.27 -24.27
N LEU A 123 -7.97 8.45 -24.88
CA LEU A 123 -6.78 7.66 -24.55
C LEU A 123 -6.22 8.01 -23.17
N VAL A 124 -6.19 9.29 -22.79
CA VAL A 124 -5.76 9.72 -21.44
C VAL A 124 -6.73 9.20 -20.38
N LEU A 125 -8.05 9.24 -20.64
CA LEU A 125 -9.03 8.64 -19.75
C LEU A 125 -8.79 7.13 -19.59
N SER A 126 -8.58 6.44 -20.70
CA SER A 126 -8.27 5.00 -20.67
C SER A 126 -6.99 4.69 -19.89
N ALA A 127 -5.95 5.50 -20.07
CA ALA A 127 -4.70 5.38 -19.33
C ALA A 127 -4.91 5.58 -17.81
N SER A 128 -5.69 6.60 -17.42
CA SER A 128 -6.03 6.87 -16.00
C SER A 128 -6.81 5.71 -15.37
N LEU A 129 -7.78 5.14 -16.10
CA LEU A 129 -8.55 3.98 -15.64
C LEU A 129 -7.67 2.73 -15.51
N LEU A 130 -6.81 2.46 -16.49
CA LEU A 130 -5.87 1.32 -16.46
C LEU A 130 -4.91 1.43 -15.26
N GLN A 131 -4.31 2.59 -15.07
CA GLN A 131 -3.38 2.84 -13.98
C GLN A 131 -4.06 2.70 -12.61
N GLY A 132 -5.24 3.31 -12.43
CA GLY A 132 -6.01 3.19 -11.20
C GLY A 132 -6.38 1.74 -10.89
N THR A 133 -6.93 1.02 -11.87
CA THR A 133 -7.32 -0.39 -11.71
C THR A 133 -6.13 -1.29 -11.37
N SER A 134 -4.94 -1.01 -11.94
CA SER A 134 -3.73 -1.78 -11.66
C SER A 134 -3.35 -1.77 -10.18
N GLY A 135 -3.46 -0.62 -9.51
CA GLY A 135 -3.17 -0.47 -8.09
C GLY A 135 -4.08 -1.32 -7.21
N GLY A 136 -5.37 -1.38 -7.56
CA GLY A 136 -6.35 -2.21 -6.86
C GLY A 136 -6.08 -3.72 -6.96
N ILE A 137 -5.39 -4.18 -7.99
CA ILE A 137 -5.03 -5.59 -8.20
C ILE A 137 -3.66 -5.92 -7.61
N ILE A 138 -2.66 -5.08 -7.84
CA ILE A 138 -1.27 -5.33 -7.45
C ILE A 138 -1.11 -5.40 -5.92
N THR A 139 -1.69 -4.45 -5.21
CA THR A 139 -1.51 -4.33 -3.75
C THR A 139 -1.93 -5.58 -2.98
N PRO A 140 -3.16 -6.13 -3.13
CA PRO A 140 -3.53 -7.36 -2.47
C PRO A 140 -2.72 -8.57 -2.98
N ALA A 141 -2.33 -8.60 -4.25
CA ALA A 141 -1.53 -9.70 -4.80
C ALA A 141 -0.11 -9.75 -4.22
N ILE A 142 0.52 -8.61 -3.94
CA ILE A 142 1.80 -8.54 -3.21
C ILE A 142 1.64 -9.08 -1.79
N GLY A 143 0.57 -8.68 -1.09
CA GLY A 143 0.24 -9.20 0.24
C GLY A 143 0.06 -10.72 0.23
N ALA A 144 -0.67 -11.23 -0.75
CA ALA A 144 -0.90 -12.66 -0.94
C ALA A 144 0.40 -13.45 -1.17
N ILE A 145 1.26 -12.99 -2.09
CA ILE A 145 2.56 -13.63 -2.36
C ILE A 145 3.45 -13.57 -1.10
N SER A 146 3.49 -12.43 -0.43
CA SER A 146 4.25 -12.27 0.80
C SER A 146 3.82 -13.27 1.87
N LEU A 147 2.52 -13.35 2.15
CA LEU A 147 1.98 -14.28 3.14
C LEU A 147 2.16 -15.74 2.71
N GLY A 148 1.97 -16.04 1.42
CA GLY A 148 2.15 -17.38 0.86
C GLY A 148 3.59 -17.89 0.95
N LEU A 149 4.59 -17.00 0.81
CA LEU A 149 6.01 -17.35 0.88
C LEU A 149 6.52 -17.54 2.31
N VAL A 150 6.11 -16.65 3.23
CA VAL A 150 6.76 -16.61 4.56
C VAL A 150 5.85 -17.07 5.71
N GLY A 151 4.54 -17.21 5.48
CA GLY A 151 3.58 -17.51 6.53
C GLY A 151 3.36 -16.35 7.50
N ARG A 152 2.41 -16.55 8.44
CA ARG A 152 2.00 -15.51 9.40
C ARG A 152 3.12 -15.11 10.36
N ARG A 153 3.92 -16.08 10.82
CA ARG A 153 4.99 -15.88 11.81
C ARG A 153 6.08 -14.91 11.32
N ALA A 154 6.43 -14.95 10.03
CA ALA A 154 7.46 -14.10 9.45
C ALA A 154 6.89 -12.92 8.63
N MET A 155 5.54 -12.76 8.62
CA MET A 155 4.86 -11.72 7.82
C MET A 155 5.25 -10.31 8.25
N SER A 156 5.48 -10.08 9.55
CA SER A 156 5.89 -8.79 10.09
C SER A 156 7.23 -8.31 9.53
N LEU A 157 8.24 -9.18 9.55
CA LEU A 157 9.56 -8.89 8.98
C LEU A 157 9.48 -8.72 7.46
N ARG A 158 8.64 -9.54 6.80
CA ARG A 158 8.46 -9.46 5.36
C ARG A 158 7.79 -8.15 4.95
N THR A 159 6.73 -7.76 5.62
CA THR A 159 6.01 -6.50 5.35
C THR A 159 6.89 -5.28 5.60
N GLY A 160 7.64 -5.26 6.71
CA GLY A 160 8.63 -4.22 6.96
C GLY A 160 9.67 -4.10 5.83
N ARG A 161 10.13 -5.24 5.31
CA ARG A 161 11.07 -5.27 4.18
C ARG A 161 10.42 -4.87 2.86
N ASN A 162 9.18 -5.27 2.59
CA ASN A 162 8.42 -4.82 1.42
C ASN A 162 8.30 -3.29 1.40
N ASN A 163 7.89 -2.70 2.53
CA ASN A 163 7.74 -1.24 2.65
C ASN A 163 9.07 -0.51 2.52
N ARG A 164 10.18 -1.07 3.02
CA ARG A 164 11.52 -0.52 2.80
C ARG A 164 11.84 -0.39 1.32
N PHE A 165 11.66 -1.46 0.56
CA PHE A 165 11.96 -1.46 -0.88
C PHE A 165 10.98 -0.59 -1.67
N ALA A 166 9.70 -0.57 -1.30
CA ALA A 166 8.71 0.31 -1.91
C ALA A 166 9.05 1.79 -1.66
N ALA A 167 9.39 2.16 -0.43
CA ALA A 167 9.78 3.53 -0.10
C ALA A 167 11.07 3.96 -0.80
N ALA A 168 12.05 3.05 -0.94
CA ALA A 168 13.25 3.30 -1.73
C ALA A 168 12.92 3.52 -3.22
N GLY A 169 11.96 2.75 -3.79
CA GLY A 169 11.45 2.96 -5.14
C GLY A 169 10.78 4.33 -5.28
N HIS A 170 9.87 4.70 -4.38
CA HIS A 170 9.22 6.02 -4.39
C HIS A 170 10.23 7.17 -4.33
N ALA A 171 11.26 7.07 -3.47
CA ALA A 171 12.31 8.09 -3.38
C ALA A 171 13.14 8.17 -4.66
N ALA A 172 13.50 7.02 -5.25
CA ALA A 172 14.23 6.97 -6.51
C ALA A 172 13.42 7.58 -7.66
N THR A 173 12.12 7.26 -7.75
CA THR A 173 11.23 7.86 -8.75
C THR A 173 11.18 9.37 -8.61
N ALA A 174 10.94 9.87 -7.40
CA ALA A 174 10.87 11.32 -7.16
C ALA A 174 12.16 12.04 -7.59
N ALA A 175 13.33 11.44 -7.35
CA ALA A 175 14.61 11.95 -7.76
C ALA A 175 14.81 11.91 -9.30
N VAL A 176 14.57 10.74 -9.91
CA VAL A 176 14.72 10.54 -11.37
C VAL A 176 13.75 11.42 -12.14
N MET A 177 12.47 11.46 -11.74
CA MET A 177 11.45 12.25 -12.43
C MET A 177 11.71 13.76 -12.31
N GLY A 178 12.23 14.21 -11.16
CA GLY A 178 12.68 15.61 -10.99
C GLY A 178 13.81 15.96 -11.95
N LEU A 179 14.78 15.07 -12.14
CA LEU A 179 15.88 15.25 -13.09
C LEU A 179 15.40 15.18 -14.55
N VAL A 180 14.66 14.15 -14.91
CA VAL A 180 14.15 13.98 -16.27
C VAL A 180 13.26 15.17 -16.67
N GLY A 181 12.36 15.61 -15.78
CA GLY A 181 11.49 16.77 -16.05
C GLY A 181 12.22 18.10 -16.18
N SER A 182 13.46 18.22 -15.67
CA SER A 182 14.27 19.45 -15.82
C SER A 182 15.15 19.47 -17.07
N TYR A 183 15.51 18.30 -17.63
CA TYR A 183 16.44 18.20 -18.76
C TYR A 183 15.80 17.72 -20.06
N PHE A 184 14.64 17.07 -19.98
CA PHE A 184 13.97 16.46 -21.13
C PHE A 184 12.51 16.92 -21.24
N GLU A 185 11.88 16.64 -22.37
CA GLU A 185 10.45 16.84 -22.52
C GLU A 185 9.66 15.94 -21.54
N LEU A 186 8.59 16.47 -20.98
CA LEU A 186 7.78 15.77 -19.97
C LEU A 186 7.19 14.43 -20.45
N GLY A 187 6.97 14.27 -21.76
CA GLY A 187 6.57 12.99 -22.36
C GLY A 187 7.58 11.86 -22.13
N THR A 188 8.87 12.18 -22.00
CA THR A 188 9.96 11.25 -21.71
C THR A 188 9.78 10.54 -20.37
N ILE A 189 9.18 11.20 -19.39
CA ILE A 189 8.85 10.61 -18.08
C ILE A 189 8.04 9.31 -18.26
N PHE A 190 7.03 9.33 -19.12
CA PHE A 190 6.17 8.17 -19.34
C PHE A 190 6.87 7.05 -20.11
N ILE A 191 7.84 7.37 -20.97
CA ILE A 191 8.70 6.38 -21.62
C ILE A 191 9.59 5.70 -20.57
N VAL A 192 10.14 6.46 -19.62
CA VAL A 192 10.94 5.92 -18.50
C VAL A 192 10.07 5.00 -17.64
N VAL A 193 8.85 5.41 -17.28
CA VAL A 193 7.91 4.56 -16.52
C VAL A 193 7.61 3.26 -17.27
N ALA A 194 7.32 3.32 -18.57
CA ALA A 194 7.09 2.13 -19.38
C ALA A 194 8.34 1.23 -19.41
N GLY A 195 9.53 1.81 -19.51
CA GLY A 195 10.80 1.08 -19.45
C GLY A 195 11.02 0.38 -18.10
N LEU A 196 10.67 1.03 -16.98
CA LEU A 196 10.78 0.46 -15.64
C LEU A 196 9.81 -0.69 -15.36
N CYS A 197 8.75 -0.85 -16.16
CA CYS A 197 7.90 -2.04 -16.12
C CYS A 197 8.68 -3.32 -16.50
N ILE A 198 9.71 -3.22 -17.34
CA ILE A 198 10.53 -4.37 -17.77
C ILE A 198 11.27 -4.98 -16.58
N PRO A 199 12.12 -4.25 -15.82
CA PRO A 199 12.77 -4.81 -14.65
C PRO A 199 11.79 -5.24 -13.55
N ALA A 200 10.60 -4.61 -13.44
CA ALA A 200 9.54 -5.07 -12.54
C ALA A 200 9.04 -6.47 -12.92
N LEU A 201 8.80 -6.72 -14.21
CA LEU A 201 8.41 -8.04 -14.73
C LEU A 201 9.55 -9.06 -14.57
N ILE A 202 10.79 -8.66 -14.81
CA ILE A 202 11.97 -9.51 -14.60
C ILE A 202 12.07 -9.90 -13.12
N ALA A 203 11.95 -8.95 -12.18
CA ALA A 203 11.98 -9.24 -10.76
C ALA A 203 10.88 -10.23 -10.34
N LEU A 204 9.71 -10.16 -10.95
CA LEU A 204 8.61 -11.09 -10.72
C LEU A 204 8.94 -12.53 -11.16
N THR A 205 9.78 -12.71 -12.19
CA THR A 205 10.18 -14.06 -12.64
C THR A 205 11.06 -14.79 -11.63
N PHE A 206 11.80 -14.08 -10.79
CA PHE A 206 12.61 -14.67 -9.73
C PHE A 206 11.79 -15.27 -8.59
N ILE A 207 10.51 -14.90 -8.45
CA ILE A 207 9.61 -15.48 -7.45
C ILE A 207 9.14 -16.84 -7.96
N ARG A 208 9.52 -17.92 -7.30
CA ARG A 208 9.16 -19.28 -7.69
C ARG A 208 7.71 -19.57 -7.34
N PRO A 209 6.86 -20.01 -8.29
CA PRO A 209 5.45 -20.26 -8.04
C PRO A 209 5.21 -21.47 -7.12
N ASP A 210 6.10 -22.44 -7.13
CA ASP A 210 6.08 -23.66 -6.30
C ASP A 210 6.37 -23.38 -4.81
N GLU A 211 7.02 -22.27 -4.50
CA GLU A 211 7.25 -21.82 -3.13
C GLU A 211 6.06 -21.06 -2.52
N ILE A 212 5.07 -20.66 -3.33
CA ILE A 212 3.90 -19.92 -2.85
C ILE A 212 2.85 -20.93 -2.37
N ASP A 213 2.63 -21.00 -1.06
CA ASP A 213 1.50 -21.73 -0.50
C ASP A 213 0.20 -20.94 -0.69
N TYR A 214 -0.69 -21.46 -1.53
CA TYR A 214 -1.92 -20.75 -1.92
C TYR A 214 -2.98 -20.71 -0.82
N ALA A 215 -2.98 -21.66 0.13
CA ALA A 215 -3.85 -21.62 1.30
C ALA A 215 -3.39 -20.53 2.28
N ARG A 216 -2.08 -20.46 2.55
CA ARG A 216 -1.48 -19.37 3.34
C ARG A 216 -1.67 -18.01 2.67
N ALA A 217 -1.49 -17.90 1.36
CA ALA A 217 -1.60 -16.65 0.61
C ALA A 217 -2.96 -15.96 0.75
N ARG A 218 -4.01 -16.69 1.11
CA ARG A 218 -5.35 -16.16 1.44
C ARG A 218 -5.68 -16.25 2.93
N ASN A 219 -4.71 -16.69 3.75
CA ASN A 219 -4.86 -16.85 5.20
C ASN A 219 -5.96 -17.87 5.59
N ALA A 220 -6.08 -18.95 4.81
CA ALA A 220 -7.02 -20.03 5.07
C ALA A 220 -6.51 -20.95 6.19
N GLY A 221 -7.43 -21.44 7.04
CA GLY A 221 -7.12 -22.46 8.04
C GLY A 221 -6.85 -23.84 7.42
N THR A 222 -6.24 -24.73 8.21
CA THR A 222 -5.98 -26.12 7.85
C THR A 222 -7.30 -26.81 7.50
N GLY A 223 -7.44 -27.31 6.26
CA GLY A 223 -8.63 -28.01 5.77
C GLY A 223 -9.50 -27.27 4.76
N LYS A 224 -9.40 -25.95 4.62
CA LYS A 224 -10.12 -25.18 3.59
C LYS A 224 -9.27 -25.02 2.32
N GLN A 225 -9.31 -26.03 1.47
CA GLN A 225 -8.51 -26.03 0.23
C GLN A 225 -9.21 -25.38 -0.98
N THR A 226 -10.54 -25.25 -0.96
CA THR A 226 -11.30 -24.66 -2.08
C THR A 226 -11.34 -23.16 -1.97
N PRO A 227 -10.98 -22.44 -3.04
CA PRO A 227 -11.13 -20.98 -3.12
C PRO A 227 -12.64 -20.65 -3.18
N GLU A 228 -13.12 -19.90 -2.22
CA GLU A 228 -14.47 -19.31 -2.26
C GLU A 228 -14.33 -17.80 -2.47
N ILE A 229 -15.16 -17.25 -3.35
CA ILE A 229 -15.27 -15.79 -3.50
C ILE A 229 -15.96 -15.26 -2.24
N GLY A 230 -15.17 -14.62 -1.37
CA GLY A 230 -15.67 -14.01 -0.13
C GLY A 230 -16.59 -12.81 -0.43
N ARG A 231 -17.58 -12.61 0.44
CA ARG A 231 -18.45 -11.42 0.38
C ARG A 231 -18.01 -10.39 1.41
N VAL A 232 -18.02 -9.11 1.04
CA VAL A 232 -17.70 -7.98 1.96
C VAL A 232 -18.59 -8.02 3.21
N ARG A 233 -19.86 -8.42 3.08
CA ARG A 233 -20.79 -8.57 4.20
C ARG A 233 -20.25 -9.46 5.33
N ASP A 234 -19.43 -10.45 5.01
CA ASP A 234 -18.87 -11.35 6.01
C ASP A 234 -17.72 -10.67 6.79
N LEU A 235 -17.03 -9.70 6.18
CA LEU A 235 -16.01 -8.89 6.86
C LEU A 235 -16.66 -7.91 7.85
N LEU A 236 -17.85 -7.38 7.53
CA LEU A 236 -18.59 -6.49 8.41
C LEU A 236 -19.04 -7.14 9.72
N LYS A 237 -19.11 -8.48 9.78
CA LYS A 237 -19.40 -9.22 11.01
C LYS A 237 -18.22 -9.16 12.00
N ASN A 238 -17.01 -8.87 11.53
CA ASN A 238 -15.84 -8.71 12.38
C ASN A 238 -15.74 -7.27 12.87
N HIS A 239 -16.39 -6.95 13.99
CA HIS A 239 -16.41 -5.60 14.55
C HIS A 239 -15.02 -5.01 14.81
N ARG A 240 -13.99 -5.86 15.13
CA ARG A 240 -12.61 -5.40 15.31
C ARG A 240 -12.01 -4.89 14.00
N LEU A 241 -12.29 -5.58 12.88
CA LEU A 241 -11.86 -5.14 11.57
C LEU A 241 -12.59 -3.84 11.16
N VAL A 242 -13.87 -3.73 11.45
CA VAL A 242 -14.68 -2.52 11.17
C VAL A 242 -14.16 -1.32 11.97
N LEU A 243 -13.91 -1.48 13.27
CA LEU A 243 -13.34 -0.42 14.11
C LEU A 243 -11.96 0.02 13.65
N PHE A 244 -11.09 -0.94 13.32
CA PHE A 244 -9.76 -0.64 12.79
C PHE A 244 -9.84 0.09 11.45
N THR A 245 -10.72 -0.34 10.55
CA THR A 245 -10.95 0.33 9.26
C THR A 245 -11.49 1.75 9.47
N GLY A 246 -12.42 1.95 10.39
CA GLY A 246 -12.94 3.27 10.76
C GLY A 246 -11.84 4.20 11.30
N ALA A 247 -10.94 3.69 12.14
CA ALA A 247 -9.79 4.45 12.62
C ALA A 247 -8.84 4.84 11.49
N LEU A 248 -8.56 3.92 10.54
CA LEU A 248 -7.77 4.22 9.36
C LEU A 248 -8.44 5.23 8.43
N MET A 249 -9.78 5.19 8.29
CA MET A 249 -10.50 6.20 7.53
C MET A 249 -10.34 7.59 8.14
N LEU A 250 -10.50 7.74 9.46
CA LEU A 250 -10.26 9.01 10.15
C LEU A 250 -8.81 9.47 10.02
N PHE A 251 -7.87 8.53 10.12
CA PHE A 251 -6.46 8.80 9.88
C PHE A 251 -6.22 9.36 8.47
N GLN A 252 -6.72 8.68 7.44
CA GLN A 252 -6.58 9.10 6.04
C GLN A 252 -7.31 10.42 5.75
N LEU A 253 -8.42 10.67 6.45
CA LEU A 253 -9.14 11.94 6.38
C LEU A 253 -8.28 13.11 6.92
N ALA A 254 -7.39 12.85 7.86
CA ALA A 254 -6.46 13.84 8.38
C ALA A 254 -5.19 13.95 7.50
N ASP A 255 -4.56 12.84 7.14
CA ASP A 255 -3.24 12.80 6.50
C ASP A 255 -3.24 13.25 5.03
N ALA A 256 -4.22 12.80 4.23
CA ALA A 256 -4.16 12.87 2.77
C ALA A 256 -4.10 14.29 2.20
N SER A 257 -4.64 15.28 2.89
CA SER A 257 -4.68 16.68 2.45
C SER A 257 -3.47 17.52 2.91
N MET A 258 -2.70 17.07 3.90
CA MET A 258 -1.66 17.90 4.51
C MET A 258 -0.56 18.28 3.52
N LEU A 259 -0.04 17.34 2.75
CA LEU A 259 1.03 17.63 1.79
C LEU A 259 0.57 18.52 0.63
N PRO A 260 -0.60 18.31 0.00
CA PRO A 260 -1.17 19.24 -0.98
C PRO A 260 -1.31 20.66 -0.44
N LEU A 261 -1.80 20.84 0.80
CA LEU A 261 -1.96 22.15 1.42
C LEU A 261 -0.62 22.89 1.64
N ILE A 262 0.40 22.16 2.13
CA ILE A 262 1.76 22.69 2.24
C ILE A 262 2.27 23.14 0.86
N GLY A 263 2.01 22.34 -0.17
CA GLY A 263 2.40 22.66 -1.54
C GLY A 263 1.72 23.91 -2.08
N GLU A 264 0.45 24.10 -1.79
CA GLU A 264 -0.30 25.30 -2.18
C GLU A 264 0.23 26.56 -1.48
N ASP A 265 0.53 26.46 -0.19
CA ASP A 265 1.08 27.56 0.59
C ASP A 265 2.48 27.98 0.11
N LEU A 266 3.35 27.00 -0.14
CA LEU A 266 4.68 27.23 -0.73
C LEU A 266 4.60 27.85 -2.13
N ALA A 267 3.62 27.48 -2.94
CA ALA A 267 3.42 28.05 -4.26
C ALA A 267 3.01 29.54 -4.20
N LYS A 268 2.20 29.91 -3.20
CA LYS A 268 1.77 31.31 -2.98
C LYS A 268 2.91 32.22 -2.55
N THR A 269 3.89 31.71 -1.81
CA THR A 269 5.03 32.49 -1.30
C THR A 269 6.05 32.86 -2.36
N LYS A 270 5.97 32.32 -3.59
CA LYS A 270 6.89 32.58 -4.72
C LYS A 270 8.38 32.48 -4.37
N VAL A 271 8.74 31.65 -3.39
CA VAL A 271 10.14 31.48 -2.97
C VAL A 271 10.93 30.81 -4.08
N ILE A 272 12.08 31.35 -4.40
CA ILE A 272 13.03 30.76 -5.36
C ILE A 272 13.41 29.37 -4.84
N GLY A 273 13.22 28.33 -5.67
CA GLY A 273 13.51 26.94 -5.27
C GLY A 273 12.34 26.18 -4.63
N SER A 274 11.11 26.71 -4.68
CA SER A 274 9.91 26.02 -4.16
C SER A 274 9.74 24.58 -4.68
N SER A 275 10.13 24.31 -5.94
CA SER A 275 10.12 22.98 -6.54
C SER A 275 11.11 22.01 -5.88
N VAL A 276 12.30 22.49 -5.50
CA VAL A 276 13.32 21.70 -4.78
C VAL A 276 12.84 21.37 -3.38
N TRP A 277 12.23 22.36 -2.70
CA TRP A 277 11.62 22.14 -1.37
C TRP A 277 10.49 21.12 -1.45
N MET A 278 9.58 21.21 -2.41
CA MET A 278 8.52 20.23 -2.61
C MET A 278 9.06 18.82 -2.84
N SER A 279 10.08 18.67 -3.68
CA SER A 279 10.74 17.38 -3.88
C SER A 279 11.35 16.84 -2.59
N GLY A 280 12.00 17.68 -1.81
CA GLY A 280 12.53 17.33 -0.50
C GLY A 280 11.45 16.84 0.46
N LEU A 281 10.32 17.55 0.54
CA LEU A 281 9.19 17.18 1.39
C LEU A 281 8.54 15.85 0.99
N ILE A 282 8.65 15.44 -0.26
CA ILE A 282 8.20 14.11 -0.73
C ILE A 282 9.24 13.03 -0.41
N ILE A 283 10.53 13.30 -0.57
CA ILE A 283 11.62 12.32 -0.40
C ILE A 283 11.89 12.03 1.08
N ILE A 284 11.84 13.04 1.97
CA ILE A 284 12.13 12.88 3.39
C ILE A 284 11.29 11.76 4.04
N PRO A 285 9.95 11.73 3.93
CA PRO A 285 9.15 10.64 4.51
C PRO A 285 9.54 9.27 3.95
N GLN A 286 9.88 9.17 2.66
CA GLN A 286 10.24 7.89 2.04
C GLN A 286 11.56 7.34 2.59
N ILE A 287 12.55 8.20 2.85
CA ILE A 287 13.80 7.80 3.50
C ILE A 287 13.51 7.27 4.91
N VAL A 288 12.66 7.98 5.66
CA VAL A 288 12.27 7.54 7.02
C VAL A 288 11.54 6.19 6.95
N VAL A 289 10.58 6.02 6.04
CA VAL A 289 9.89 4.72 5.85
C VAL A 289 10.89 3.61 5.50
N ALA A 290 11.83 3.87 4.59
CA ALA A 290 12.82 2.87 4.18
C ALA A 290 13.70 2.39 5.35
N VAL A 291 14.00 3.27 6.31
CA VAL A 291 14.81 2.95 7.49
C VAL A 291 13.95 2.32 8.59
N PHE A 292 12.79 2.90 8.88
CA PHE A 292 11.97 2.53 10.04
C PHE A 292 11.04 1.34 9.79
N ALA A 293 10.56 1.07 8.57
CA ALA A 293 9.63 -0.03 8.34
C ALA A 293 10.17 -1.42 8.74
N PRO A 294 11.43 -1.79 8.48
CA PRO A 294 12.00 -3.04 9.01
C PRO A 294 12.08 -3.06 10.55
N TRP A 295 12.38 -1.92 11.17
CA TRP A 295 12.41 -1.78 12.62
C TRP A 295 11.01 -2.00 13.22
N VAL A 296 9.98 -1.40 12.62
CA VAL A 296 8.57 -1.63 13.00
C VAL A 296 8.22 -3.11 12.87
N GLY A 297 8.56 -3.75 11.72
CA GLY A 297 8.31 -5.18 11.49
C GLY A 297 8.95 -6.09 12.56
N TYR A 298 10.13 -5.73 13.05
CA TYR A 298 10.79 -6.47 14.12
C TYR A 298 10.17 -6.22 15.50
N HIS A 299 9.88 -4.96 15.84
CA HIS A 299 9.43 -4.60 17.19
C HIS A 299 7.96 -4.94 17.45
N CYS A 300 7.11 -4.96 16.40
CA CYS A 300 5.72 -5.35 16.55
C CYS A 300 5.56 -6.85 16.92
N GLU A 301 6.56 -7.70 16.61
CA GLU A 301 6.58 -9.08 17.12
C GLU A 301 6.95 -9.17 18.59
N LYS A 302 7.75 -8.24 19.10
CA LYS A 302 8.18 -8.25 20.51
C LYS A 302 7.18 -7.57 21.43
N ARG A 303 6.70 -6.38 21.05
CA ARG A 303 5.89 -5.50 21.88
C ARG A 303 4.38 -5.53 21.62
N GLY A 304 3.95 -6.26 20.55
CA GLY A 304 2.56 -6.26 20.10
C GLY A 304 2.30 -5.20 19.02
N ARG A 305 1.09 -5.23 18.46
CA ARG A 305 0.64 -4.33 17.37
C ARG A 305 0.15 -2.99 17.94
N LYS A 306 -0.67 -3.06 19.01
CA LYS A 306 -1.36 -1.89 19.57
C LYS A 306 -0.42 -0.77 20.05
N PRO A 307 0.69 -1.02 20.79
CA PRO A 307 1.57 0.05 21.24
C PRO A 307 2.19 0.84 20.10
N LEU A 308 2.60 0.14 19.03
CA LEU A 308 3.18 0.81 17.86
C LEU A 308 2.10 1.54 17.04
N LEU A 309 0.88 0.98 16.91
CA LEU A 309 -0.25 1.69 16.30
C LEU A 309 -0.52 3.02 17.03
N LEU A 310 -0.53 3.01 18.36
CA LEU A 310 -0.73 4.24 19.15
C LEU A 310 0.34 5.28 18.86
N ILE A 311 1.60 4.89 18.71
CA ILE A 311 2.69 5.80 18.35
C ILE A 311 2.44 6.40 16.96
N GLY A 312 2.09 5.56 15.97
CA GLY A 312 1.83 6.01 14.60
C GLY A 312 0.62 6.95 14.52
N PHE A 313 -0.48 6.60 15.18
CA PHE A 313 -1.68 7.43 15.19
C PHE A 313 -1.48 8.72 15.98
N ALA A 314 -0.75 8.72 17.10
CA ALA A 314 -0.48 9.91 17.91
C ALA A 314 0.49 10.89 17.24
N ALA A 315 1.35 10.43 16.35
CA ALA A 315 2.24 11.31 15.60
C ALA A 315 1.47 12.23 14.61
N GLU A 316 0.31 11.82 14.15
CA GLU A 316 -0.47 12.56 13.17
C GLU A 316 -1.09 13.85 13.74
N PRO A 317 -1.80 13.87 14.88
CA PRO A 317 -2.28 15.11 15.48
C PRO A 317 -1.13 16.04 15.89
N ILE A 318 0.03 15.50 16.30
CA ILE A 318 1.21 16.31 16.61
C ILE A 318 1.70 17.02 15.33
N ARG A 319 1.79 16.30 14.21
CA ARG A 319 2.15 16.83 12.91
C ARG A 319 1.19 17.94 12.46
N ALA A 320 -0.11 17.69 12.54
CA ALA A 320 -1.15 18.65 12.16
C ALA A 320 -1.10 19.91 13.04
N ALA A 321 -0.91 19.76 14.35
CA ALA A 321 -0.77 20.88 15.28
C ALA A 321 0.48 21.71 15.01
N LEU A 322 1.63 21.08 14.71
CA LEU A 322 2.85 21.80 14.32
C LEU A 322 2.63 22.67 13.09
N LEU A 323 1.94 22.14 12.07
CA LEU A 323 1.63 22.87 10.84
C LEU A 323 0.58 23.97 11.04
N ALA A 324 -0.27 23.87 12.08
CA ALA A 324 -1.22 24.93 12.43
C ALA A 324 -0.57 26.22 12.94
N PHE A 325 0.57 26.10 13.62
CA PHE A 325 1.19 27.22 14.34
C PHE A 325 2.42 27.80 13.64
N SER A 326 3.03 27.09 12.70
CA SER A 326 4.21 27.61 12.01
C SER A 326 4.39 27.00 10.63
N ASN A 327 4.67 27.88 9.66
CA ASN A 327 5.04 27.54 8.29
C ASN A 327 6.56 27.57 8.05
N ASP A 328 7.37 27.71 9.12
CA ASP A 328 8.81 27.68 8.99
C ASP A 328 9.31 26.34 8.42
N TYR A 329 10.32 26.40 7.58
CA TYR A 329 10.91 25.23 6.93
C TYR A 329 11.34 24.13 7.92
N VAL A 330 11.79 24.50 9.13
CA VAL A 330 12.16 23.56 10.18
C VAL A 330 10.93 22.73 10.61
N PHE A 331 9.79 23.37 10.84
CA PHE A 331 8.54 22.68 11.21
C PHE A 331 7.99 21.83 10.07
N LEU A 332 8.14 22.27 8.81
CA LEU A 332 7.79 21.47 7.65
C LEU A 332 8.64 20.19 7.60
N VAL A 333 9.95 20.28 7.80
CA VAL A 333 10.84 19.11 7.82
C VAL A 333 10.50 18.18 8.98
N ILE A 334 10.27 18.69 10.19
CA ILE A 334 9.85 17.88 11.35
C ILE A 334 8.52 17.19 11.03
N GLY A 335 7.57 17.89 10.44
CA GLY A 335 6.29 17.33 10.00
C GLY A 335 6.47 16.17 8.99
N GLN A 336 7.42 16.28 8.06
CA GLN A 336 7.71 15.21 7.11
C GLN A 336 8.45 14.02 7.75
N LEU A 337 9.31 14.25 8.74
CA LEU A 337 9.90 13.17 9.53
C LEU A 337 8.82 12.39 10.31
N LEU A 338 7.87 13.09 10.92
CA LEU A 338 6.72 12.47 11.59
C LEU A 338 5.86 11.69 10.61
N SER A 339 5.57 12.25 9.42
CA SER A 339 4.86 11.57 8.33
C SER A 339 5.55 10.26 7.92
N GLY A 340 6.88 10.27 7.82
CA GLY A 340 7.65 9.06 7.52
C GLY A 340 7.55 8.00 8.62
N ILE A 341 7.61 8.39 9.89
CA ILE A 341 7.43 7.48 11.03
C ILE A 341 6.02 6.88 11.00
N THR A 342 5.01 7.72 10.84
CA THR A 342 3.61 7.30 10.70
C THR A 342 3.43 6.36 9.52
N GLY A 343 3.94 6.72 8.34
CA GLY A 343 3.87 5.91 7.14
C GLY A 343 4.53 4.53 7.30
N ALA A 344 5.68 4.46 7.98
CA ALA A 344 6.33 3.19 8.30
C ALA A 344 5.47 2.31 9.23
N ILE A 345 4.87 2.90 10.26
CA ILE A 345 4.05 2.18 11.24
C ILE A 345 2.74 1.72 10.60
N ILE A 346 1.98 2.63 10.00
CA ILE A 346 0.67 2.33 9.42
C ILE A 346 0.82 1.38 8.23
N GLY A 347 1.80 1.58 7.36
CA GLY A 347 2.06 0.70 6.21
C GLY A 347 2.38 -0.74 6.59
N VAL A 348 3.14 -0.95 7.67
CA VAL A 348 3.44 -2.30 8.17
C VAL A 348 2.26 -2.88 8.94
N LEU A 349 1.71 -2.12 9.91
CA LEU A 349 0.74 -2.66 10.85
C LEU A 349 -0.65 -2.86 10.24
N THR A 350 -1.05 -2.09 9.24
CA THR A 350 -2.31 -2.33 8.52
C THR A 350 -2.35 -3.73 7.92
N VAL A 351 -1.29 -4.14 7.23
CA VAL A 351 -1.20 -5.48 6.65
C VAL A 351 -1.24 -6.56 7.73
N LEU A 352 -0.55 -6.34 8.85
CA LEU A 352 -0.48 -7.32 9.95
C LEU A 352 -1.80 -7.44 10.70
N VAL A 353 -2.44 -6.33 11.04
CA VAL A 353 -3.76 -6.33 11.71
C VAL A 353 -4.79 -7.04 10.84
N VAL A 354 -4.81 -6.75 9.53
CA VAL A 354 -5.70 -7.46 8.60
C VAL A 354 -5.36 -8.95 8.54
N THR A 355 -4.07 -9.32 8.52
CA THR A 355 -3.62 -10.71 8.57
C THR A 355 -4.11 -11.40 9.86
N ASP A 356 -3.94 -10.74 11.02
CA ASP A 356 -4.33 -11.31 12.31
C ASP A 356 -5.86 -11.48 12.42
N LEU A 357 -6.63 -10.46 12.01
CA LEU A 357 -8.09 -10.46 12.10
C LEU A 357 -8.80 -11.36 11.07
N THR A 358 -8.12 -11.73 9.99
CA THR A 358 -8.65 -12.64 8.96
C THR A 358 -8.10 -14.05 9.05
N ALA A 359 -7.40 -14.38 10.12
CA ALA A 359 -6.81 -15.69 10.30
C ALA A 359 -7.84 -16.84 10.17
N GLY A 360 -7.52 -17.84 9.35
CA GLY A 360 -8.37 -19.01 9.11
C GLY A 360 -9.60 -18.77 8.22
N THR A 361 -9.86 -17.53 7.79
CA THR A 361 -11.05 -17.19 6.99
C THR A 361 -10.89 -17.47 5.50
N GLY A 362 -9.68 -17.44 4.99
CA GLY A 362 -9.39 -17.49 3.55
C GLY A 362 -9.72 -16.22 2.78
N ARG A 363 -9.92 -15.09 3.47
CA ARG A 363 -10.38 -13.80 2.91
C ARG A 363 -9.43 -12.63 3.19
N PHE A 364 -8.16 -12.91 3.35
CA PHE A 364 -7.16 -11.91 3.66
C PHE A 364 -7.07 -10.80 2.60
N ASN A 365 -7.04 -11.17 1.34
CA ASN A 365 -6.86 -10.23 0.25
C ASN A 365 -8.12 -9.40 -0.01
N LEU A 366 -9.31 -9.99 0.14
CA LEU A 366 -10.58 -9.26 0.13
C LEU A 366 -10.62 -8.22 1.26
N ALA A 367 -10.18 -8.58 2.46
CA ALA A 367 -10.12 -7.66 3.59
C ALA A 367 -9.11 -6.52 3.34
N GLN A 368 -7.93 -6.83 2.80
CA GLN A 368 -6.96 -5.80 2.39
C GLN A 368 -7.54 -4.84 1.34
N GLY A 369 -8.19 -5.37 0.31
CA GLY A 369 -8.84 -4.56 -0.71
C GLY A 369 -9.96 -3.69 -0.12
N THR A 370 -10.75 -4.23 0.82
CA THR A 370 -11.84 -3.48 1.49
C THR A 370 -11.27 -2.34 2.36
N VAL A 371 -10.26 -2.62 3.18
CA VAL A 371 -9.60 -1.61 4.02
C VAL A 371 -8.95 -0.54 3.15
N GLY A 372 -8.26 -0.93 2.07
CA GLY A 372 -7.66 0.00 1.11
C GLY A 372 -8.71 0.89 0.43
N ALA A 373 -9.82 0.32 -0.06
CA ALA A 373 -10.90 1.08 -0.68
C ALA A 373 -11.51 2.11 0.29
N MET A 374 -11.79 1.71 1.54
CA MET A 374 -12.31 2.62 2.56
C MET A 374 -11.32 3.75 2.88
N SER A 375 -10.03 3.44 2.99
CA SER A 375 -8.95 4.42 3.16
C SER A 375 -8.86 5.38 1.96
N GLY A 376 -8.97 4.86 0.74
CA GLY A 376 -8.97 5.67 -0.49
C GLY A 376 -10.17 6.61 -0.60
N ILE A 377 -11.37 6.16 -0.19
CA ILE A 377 -12.56 7.01 -0.10
C ILE A 377 -12.33 8.14 0.91
N ALA A 378 -11.81 7.82 2.10
CA ALA A 378 -11.53 8.82 3.12
C ALA A 378 -10.47 9.85 2.65
N ALA A 379 -9.42 9.40 1.98
CA ALA A 379 -8.40 10.28 1.38
C ALA A 379 -8.99 11.22 0.32
N SER A 380 -9.89 10.71 -0.55
CA SER A 380 -10.57 11.52 -1.57
C SER A 380 -11.48 12.57 -0.94
N ILE A 381 -12.23 12.20 0.11
CA ILE A 381 -13.06 13.13 0.87
C ILE A 381 -12.19 14.19 1.57
N SER A 382 -11.04 13.78 2.14
CA SER A 382 -10.08 14.68 2.77
C SER A 382 -9.66 15.79 1.84
N THR A 383 -9.16 15.46 0.66
CA THR A 383 -8.66 16.45 -0.30
C THR A 383 -9.74 17.44 -0.70
N LEU A 384 -10.98 16.96 -0.92
CA LEU A 384 -12.10 17.81 -1.28
C LEU A 384 -12.55 18.70 -0.11
N ALA A 385 -12.80 18.10 1.07
CA ALA A 385 -13.31 18.81 2.23
C ALA A 385 -12.32 19.85 2.76
N THR A 386 -11.04 19.55 2.71
CA THR A 386 -10.01 20.46 3.22
C THR A 386 -9.86 21.69 2.35
N GLY A 387 -10.00 21.58 1.02
CA GLY A 387 -10.00 22.73 0.13
C GLY A 387 -11.09 23.77 0.52
N PHE A 388 -12.31 23.30 0.76
CA PHE A 388 -13.40 24.17 1.23
C PHE A 388 -13.17 24.70 2.65
N LEU A 389 -12.68 23.84 3.54
CA LEU A 389 -12.44 24.20 4.94
C LEU A 389 -11.42 25.34 5.05
N PHE A 390 -10.30 25.23 4.34
CA PHE A 390 -9.23 26.25 4.39
C PHE A 390 -9.65 27.58 3.74
N GLN A 391 -10.47 27.53 2.70
CA GLN A 391 -11.04 28.74 2.11
C GLN A 391 -12.02 29.43 3.06
N GLY A 392 -12.82 28.65 3.82
CA GLY A 392 -13.86 29.17 4.71
C GLY A 392 -13.36 29.69 6.06
N ILE A 393 -12.43 28.98 6.70
CA ILE A 393 -11.99 29.29 8.09
C ILE A 393 -10.49 29.62 8.20
N GLY A 394 -9.75 29.59 7.11
CA GLY A 394 -8.31 29.91 7.07
C GLY A 394 -7.41 28.73 7.45
N THR A 395 -6.11 28.90 7.22
CA THR A 395 -5.10 27.84 7.32
C THR A 395 -4.95 27.29 8.73
N THR A 396 -4.77 28.15 9.74
CA THR A 396 -4.59 27.73 11.14
C THR A 396 -5.79 26.94 11.67
N ALA A 397 -7.00 27.47 11.50
CA ALA A 397 -8.23 26.81 11.94
C ALA A 397 -8.48 25.49 11.18
N GLY A 398 -8.12 25.44 9.89
CA GLY A 398 -8.18 24.25 9.07
C GLY A 398 -7.24 23.14 9.60
N PHE A 399 -5.98 23.44 9.89
CA PHE A 399 -5.06 22.47 10.50
C PHE A 399 -5.48 22.05 11.91
N LEU A 400 -6.08 22.94 12.72
CA LEU A 400 -6.64 22.57 14.02
C LEU A 400 -7.83 21.61 13.89
N ALA A 401 -8.68 21.81 12.87
CA ALA A 401 -9.76 20.86 12.57
C ALA A 401 -9.21 19.47 12.18
N ILE A 402 -8.17 19.43 11.32
CA ILE A 402 -7.45 18.20 10.99
C ILE A 402 -6.85 17.57 12.25
N THR A 403 -6.25 18.35 13.15
CA THR A 403 -5.73 17.88 14.44
C THR A 403 -6.83 17.20 15.26
N GLY A 404 -8.03 17.77 15.28
CA GLY A 404 -9.21 17.18 15.94
C GLY A 404 -9.58 15.82 15.37
N VAL A 405 -9.64 15.69 14.04
CA VAL A 405 -9.92 14.42 13.34
C VAL A 405 -8.83 13.37 13.62
N ALA A 406 -7.56 13.74 13.55
CA ALA A 406 -6.43 12.87 13.85
C ALA A 406 -6.42 12.41 15.32
N THR A 407 -6.80 13.31 16.24
CA THR A 407 -6.95 12.98 17.67
C THR A 407 -8.08 11.98 17.86
N ALA A 408 -9.23 12.17 17.21
CA ALA A 408 -10.33 11.23 17.26
C ALA A 408 -9.93 9.84 16.73
N ALA A 409 -9.16 9.76 15.66
CA ALA A 409 -8.59 8.50 15.16
C ALA A 409 -7.70 7.82 16.20
N THR A 410 -6.83 8.60 16.87
CA THR A 410 -5.93 8.11 17.93
C THR A 410 -6.71 7.58 19.13
N VAL A 411 -7.72 8.32 19.59
CA VAL A 411 -8.60 7.92 20.71
C VAL A 411 -9.36 6.64 20.34
N LEU A 412 -9.85 6.52 19.12
CA LEU A 412 -10.56 5.32 18.65
C LEU A 412 -9.65 4.08 18.71
N ILE A 413 -8.38 4.18 18.27
CA ILE A 413 -7.40 3.10 18.41
C ILE A 413 -7.13 2.79 19.89
N ALA A 414 -6.93 3.83 20.72
CA ALA A 414 -6.61 3.65 22.14
C ALA A 414 -7.70 2.92 22.91
N MET A 415 -8.95 3.32 22.71
CA MET A 415 -10.09 2.84 23.50
C MET A 415 -10.71 1.55 22.94
N PHE A 416 -10.82 1.43 21.62
CA PHE A 416 -11.67 0.40 21.02
C PHE A 416 -10.91 -0.69 20.25
N VAL A 417 -9.67 -0.45 19.83
CA VAL A 417 -8.88 -1.46 19.14
C VAL A 417 -8.04 -2.24 20.17
N SER A 418 -8.36 -3.52 20.34
CA SER A 418 -7.59 -4.43 21.19
C SER A 418 -6.33 -4.90 20.49
N GLU A 419 -5.37 -5.45 21.27
CA GLU A 419 -4.19 -6.13 20.72
C GLU A 419 -4.62 -7.25 19.77
N THR A 420 -4.01 -7.28 18.59
CA THR A 420 -4.33 -8.26 17.54
C THR A 420 -3.25 -9.32 17.37
N LYS A 421 -2.04 -9.08 17.92
CA LYS A 421 -0.98 -10.06 17.88
C LYS A 421 -1.45 -11.36 18.53
N PRO A 422 -1.44 -12.51 17.81
CA PRO A 422 -1.81 -13.78 18.39
C PRO A 422 -0.81 -14.22 19.45
N ALA A 423 -1.30 -14.86 20.52
CA ALA A 423 -0.45 -15.45 21.55
C ALA A 423 0.39 -16.60 20.97
N ASP A 424 -0.21 -17.38 20.08
CA ASP A 424 0.43 -18.43 19.28
C ASP A 424 -0.09 -18.35 17.83
N TYR A 425 0.80 -18.54 16.85
CA TYR A 425 0.43 -18.47 15.44
C TYR A 425 -0.31 -19.72 14.95
N GLY A 426 -0.33 -20.82 15.72
CA GLY A 426 -1.12 -22.02 15.41
C GLY A 426 -0.73 -22.72 14.08
N GLU A 427 0.54 -22.60 13.67
CA GLU A 427 1.10 -23.20 12.44
C GLU A 427 1.60 -24.64 12.67
#